data_36ef1c0299889b7a489efb2bbbac5204
#
_entry.id   36ef1c0299889b7a489efb2bbbac5204
#
_cell.length_a   1.000
_cell.length_b   1.000
_cell.length_c   1.000
_cell.angle_alpha   90.00
_cell.angle_beta   90.00
_cell.angle_gamma   90.00
#
_symmetry.space_group_name_H-M   'P 1'
#
loop_
_entity.id
_entity.type
_entity.pdbx_description
1 polymer ?
#
loop_
_entity_poly.entity_id
_entity_poly.type
_entity_poly.pdbx_seq_one_letter_code
_entity_poly.pdbx_strand_id
1 'polypeptide(L)'
;MFIISLTYIKPLEEVDALLEEHVAYLKEQYFLGIFLASGRKVPRDGGIILARAVSREEIETIISLDPFYRHGVAEYAISEFTPTMTSDDLAFLRE
;
A
#
# COMPACT_ATOMS: atom_id res chain seq x y z
N MET A 1 8.01 -7.99 5.80
CA MET A 1 7.72 -6.58 5.54
C MET A 1 7.61 -6.34 4.05
N PHE A 2 6.65 -5.55 3.63
CA PHE A 2 6.40 -5.28 2.21
C PHE A 2 6.31 -3.78 1.95
N ILE A 3 6.92 -3.36 0.86
CA ILE A 3 6.73 -2.02 0.32
C ILE A 3 5.91 -2.19 -0.95
N ILE A 4 4.73 -1.57 -0.97
CA ILE A 4 3.83 -1.61 -2.12
C ILE A 4 3.93 -0.25 -2.82
N SER A 5 4.36 -0.25 -4.06
CA SER A 5 4.47 0.97 -4.88
C SER A 5 3.35 0.98 -5.92
N LEU A 6 2.52 2.01 -5.86
CA LEU A 6 1.45 2.25 -6.83
C LEU A 6 1.90 3.32 -7.81
N THR A 7 1.69 3.08 -9.09
CA THR A 7 1.92 4.09 -10.13
C THR A 7 0.64 4.27 -10.91
N TYR A 8 0.13 5.51 -10.99
CA TYR A 8 -1.10 5.80 -11.70
C TYR A 8 -0.89 5.61 -13.21
N ILE A 9 -1.84 4.93 -13.85
CA ILE A 9 -1.84 4.65 -15.29
C ILE A 9 -3.05 5.24 -15.99
N LYS A 10 -3.84 6.03 -15.27
CA LYS A 10 -5.01 6.75 -15.78
C LYS A 10 -4.92 8.21 -15.33
N PRO A 11 -5.65 9.14 -15.98
CA PRO A 11 -5.67 10.54 -15.57
C PRO A 11 -6.08 10.72 -14.11
N LEU A 12 -5.54 11.74 -13.45
CA LEU A 12 -5.83 12.03 -12.05
C LEU A 12 -7.33 12.17 -11.76
N GLU A 13 -8.11 12.62 -12.74
CA GLU A 13 -9.57 12.73 -12.61
C GLU A 13 -10.21 11.37 -12.32
N GLU A 14 -9.75 10.32 -13.00
CA GLU A 14 -10.26 8.96 -12.77
C GLU A 14 -9.77 8.41 -11.43
N VAL A 15 -8.55 8.73 -11.03
CA VAL A 15 -8.00 8.37 -9.72
C VAL A 15 -8.80 9.04 -8.61
N ASP A 16 -9.02 10.35 -8.74
CA ASP A 16 -9.74 11.13 -7.72
C ASP A 16 -11.19 10.70 -7.58
N ALA A 17 -11.81 10.20 -8.64
CA ALA A 17 -13.17 9.65 -8.58
C ALA A 17 -13.28 8.42 -7.67
N LEU A 18 -12.17 7.71 -7.45
CA LEU A 18 -12.10 6.52 -6.60
C LEU A 18 -11.46 6.79 -5.24
N LEU A 19 -11.02 8.02 -4.99
CA LEU A 19 -10.19 8.33 -3.82
C LEU A 19 -10.90 8.04 -2.50
N GLU A 20 -12.17 8.38 -2.39
CA GLU A 20 -12.94 8.14 -1.16
C GLU A 20 -13.02 6.65 -0.82
N GLU A 21 -13.31 5.82 -1.82
CA GLU A 21 -13.36 4.36 -1.65
C GLU A 21 -11.97 3.79 -1.33
N HIS A 22 -10.94 4.32 -1.98
CA HIS A 22 -9.57 3.91 -1.73
C HIS A 22 -9.15 4.22 -0.29
N VAL A 23 -9.48 5.42 0.22
CA VAL A 23 -9.18 5.80 1.61
C VAL A 23 -9.91 4.91 2.60
N ALA A 24 -11.17 4.57 2.32
CA ALA A 24 -11.92 3.63 3.16
C ALA A 24 -11.25 2.24 3.22
N TYR A 25 -10.77 1.76 2.07
CA TYR A 25 -10.00 0.53 1.98
C TYR A 25 -8.72 0.61 2.83
N LEU A 26 -7.95 1.70 2.71
CA LEU A 26 -6.73 1.89 3.51
C LEU A 26 -7.03 1.84 5.00
N LYS A 27 -8.08 2.55 5.44
CA LYS A 27 -8.45 2.58 6.85
C LYS A 27 -8.77 1.20 7.41
N GLU A 28 -9.44 0.36 6.64
CA GLU A 28 -9.71 -1.01 7.04
C GLU A 28 -8.42 -1.81 7.22
N GLN A 29 -7.47 -1.67 6.31
CA GLN A 29 -6.19 -2.39 6.40
C GLN A 29 -5.33 -1.89 7.57
N TYR A 30 -5.41 -0.61 7.90
CA TYR A 30 -4.80 -0.08 9.12
C TYR A 30 -5.45 -0.66 10.37
N PHE A 31 -6.77 -0.74 10.39
CA PHE A 31 -7.51 -1.32 11.52
C PHE A 31 -7.11 -2.78 11.75
N LEU A 32 -6.91 -3.54 10.67
CA LEU A 32 -6.48 -4.94 10.74
C LEU A 32 -5.00 -5.11 11.10
N GLY A 33 -4.24 -4.02 11.19
CA GLY A 33 -2.83 -4.06 11.53
C GLY A 33 -1.91 -4.48 10.39
N ILE A 34 -2.43 -4.52 9.16
CA ILE A 34 -1.64 -4.95 7.99
C ILE A 34 -0.87 -3.78 7.40
N PHE A 35 -1.50 -2.63 7.22
CA PHE A 35 -0.82 -1.42 6.75
C PHE A 35 -0.29 -0.62 7.94
N LEU A 36 0.95 -0.14 7.82
CA LEU A 36 1.66 0.59 8.88
C LEU A 36 1.83 2.07 8.55
N ALA A 37 2.03 2.39 7.30
CA ALA A 37 2.17 3.76 6.82
C ALA A 37 1.87 3.79 5.34
N SER A 38 1.35 4.91 4.86
CA SER A 38 1.12 5.12 3.43
C SER A 38 1.11 6.60 3.12
N GLY A 39 1.35 6.94 1.87
CA GLY A 39 1.31 8.32 1.42
C GLY A 39 1.46 8.42 -0.09
N ARG A 40 1.22 9.63 -0.61
CA ARG A 40 1.40 9.90 -2.03
C ARG A 40 2.87 10.09 -2.38
N LYS A 41 3.24 9.68 -3.58
CA LYS A 41 4.56 10.00 -4.12
C LYS A 41 4.67 11.49 -4.41
N VAL A 42 5.90 12.01 -4.42
CA VAL A 42 6.21 13.39 -4.77
C VAL A 42 7.15 13.37 -5.98
N PRO A 43 6.71 13.79 -7.17
CA PRO A 43 5.36 14.31 -7.52
C PRO A 43 4.26 13.25 -7.40
N ARG A 44 3.01 13.70 -7.42
CA ARG A 44 1.84 12.84 -7.24
C ARG A 44 1.55 12.02 -8.50
N ASP A 45 2.29 10.95 -8.69
CA ASP A 45 2.08 9.96 -9.77
C ASP A 45 1.77 8.57 -9.22
N GLY A 46 1.47 8.48 -7.94
CA GLY A 46 1.16 7.22 -7.28
C GLY A 46 1.26 7.35 -5.77
N GLY A 47 1.49 6.22 -5.11
CA GLY A 47 1.62 6.14 -3.67
C GLY A 47 2.56 5.03 -3.22
N ILE A 48 2.88 5.06 -1.94
CA ILE A 48 3.67 4.02 -1.28
C ILE A 48 2.89 3.54 -0.06
N ILE A 49 2.88 2.23 0.15
CA ILE A 49 2.30 1.62 1.34
C ILE A 49 3.35 0.72 1.98
N LEU A 50 3.57 0.89 3.27
CA LEU A 50 4.38 -0.02 4.07
C LEU A 50 3.43 -1.00 4.74
N ALA A 51 3.63 -2.30 4.51
CA ALA A 51 2.72 -3.32 4.97
C ALA A 51 3.45 -4.46 5.67
N ARG A 52 2.71 -5.15 6.52
CA ARG A 52 3.16 -6.26 7.32
C ARG A 52 2.17 -7.40 7.15
N ALA A 53 2.63 -8.54 6.64
CA ALA A 53 1.77 -9.68 6.36
C ALA A 53 2.56 -10.98 6.49
N VAL A 54 1.85 -12.10 6.56
CA VAL A 54 2.47 -13.42 6.70
C VAL A 54 3.19 -13.83 5.43
N SER A 55 2.63 -13.47 4.26
CA SER A 55 3.18 -13.89 2.98
C SER A 55 2.90 -12.89 1.87
N ARG A 56 3.66 -13.02 0.78
CA ARG A 56 3.42 -12.25 -0.44
C ARG A 56 2.03 -12.54 -1.02
N GLU A 57 1.57 -13.78 -0.94
CA GLU A 57 0.25 -14.17 -1.43
C GLU A 57 -0.87 -13.43 -0.69
N GLU A 58 -0.72 -13.25 0.61
CA GLU A 58 -1.65 -12.46 1.41
C GLU A 58 -1.67 -11.00 0.95
N ILE A 59 -0.50 -10.40 0.69
CA ILE A 59 -0.40 -9.03 0.18
C ILE A 59 -1.07 -8.92 -1.19
N GLU A 60 -0.87 -9.87 -2.08
CA GLU A 60 -1.51 -9.85 -3.40
C GLU A 60 -3.03 -9.89 -3.28
N THR A 61 -3.55 -10.70 -2.38
CA THR A 61 -4.98 -10.77 -2.10
C THR A 61 -5.50 -9.44 -1.57
N ILE A 62 -4.78 -8.82 -0.65
CA ILE A 62 -5.14 -7.52 -0.06
C ILE A 62 -5.14 -6.43 -1.13
N ILE A 63 -4.13 -6.40 -1.99
CA ILE A 63 -4.06 -5.44 -3.12
C ILE A 63 -5.29 -5.60 -4.02
N SER A 64 -5.75 -6.83 -4.27
CA SER A 64 -6.89 -7.07 -5.13
C SER A 64 -8.20 -6.46 -4.62
N LEU A 65 -8.25 -6.08 -3.35
CA LEU A 65 -9.42 -5.43 -2.74
C LEU A 65 -9.40 -3.91 -2.90
N ASP A 66 -8.26 -3.34 -3.32
CA ASP A 66 -8.13 -1.90 -3.51
C ASP A 66 -8.98 -1.44 -4.70
N PRO A 67 -9.86 -0.45 -4.54
CA PRO A 67 -10.62 0.12 -5.67
C PRO A 67 -9.73 0.59 -6.83
N PHE A 68 -8.54 1.09 -6.54
CA PHE A 68 -7.59 1.48 -7.59
C PHE A 68 -7.15 0.29 -8.44
N TYR A 69 -6.93 -0.86 -7.80
CA TYR A 69 -6.59 -2.09 -8.50
C TYR A 69 -7.77 -2.60 -9.30
N ARG A 70 -8.94 -2.65 -8.69
CA ARG A 70 -10.17 -3.19 -9.30
C ARG A 70 -10.60 -2.42 -10.53
N HIS A 71 -10.37 -1.12 -10.54
CA HIS A 71 -10.74 -0.24 -11.67
C HIS A 71 -9.56 0.01 -12.62
N GLY A 72 -8.41 -0.58 -12.37
CA GLY A 72 -7.27 -0.50 -13.28
C GLY A 72 -6.65 0.89 -13.42
N VAL A 73 -6.73 1.73 -12.39
CA VAL A 73 -6.17 3.09 -12.46
C VAL A 73 -4.72 3.18 -11.97
N ALA A 74 -4.19 2.10 -11.39
CA ALA A 74 -2.82 2.04 -10.90
C ALA A 74 -2.19 0.67 -11.16
N GLU A 75 -0.90 0.67 -11.39
CA GLU A 75 -0.06 -0.51 -11.40
C GLU A 75 0.62 -0.66 -10.03
N TYR A 76 0.84 -1.89 -9.60
CA TYR A 76 1.40 -2.21 -8.30
C TYR A 76 2.70 -2.97 -8.45
N ALA A 77 3.72 -2.55 -7.69
CA ALA A 77 4.97 -3.29 -7.55
C ALA A 77 5.17 -3.60 -6.06
N ILE A 78 5.58 -4.82 -5.76
CA ILE A 78 5.76 -5.29 -4.40
C ILE A 78 7.23 -5.60 -4.18
N SER A 79 7.82 -5.02 -3.12
CA SER A 79 9.16 -5.38 -2.65
C SER A 79 9.02 -5.99 -1.26
N GLU A 80 9.49 -7.21 -1.12
CA GLU A 80 9.54 -7.87 0.18
C GLU A 80 10.95 -7.74 0.76
N PHE A 81 11.04 -7.46 2.05
CA PHE A 81 12.32 -7.45 2.75
C PHE A 81 12.13 -7.86 4.21
N THR A 82 13.21 -8.33 4.80
CA THR A 82 13.23 -8.68 6.22
C THR A 82 13.94 -7.56 6.98
N PRO A 83 13.23 -6.78 7.82
CA PRO A 83 13.86 -5.68 8.56
C PRO A 83 14.73 -6.24 9.69
N THR A 84 16.03 -6.27 9.46
CA THR A 84 17.02 -6.76 10.43
C THR A 84 17.54 -5.65 11.32
N MET A 85 17.44 -4.40 10.90
CA MET A 85 17.87 -3.23 11.65
C MET A 85 16.78 -2.16 11.58
N THR A 86 16.57 -1.46 12.68
CA THR A 86 15.59 -0.37 12.77
C THR A 86 16.12 0.69 13.72
N SER A 87 15.50 1.89 13.67
CA SER A 87 15.63 2.83 14.78
C SER A 87 14.93 2.25 16.02
N ASP A 88 15.19 2.82 17.20
CA ASP A 88 14.58 2.33 18.43
C ASP A 88 13.06 2.43 18.41
N ASP A 89 12.51 3.48 17.83
CA ASP A 89 11.07 3.68 17.74
C ASP A 89 10.37 2.60 16.91
N LEU A 90 11.09 1.96 16.00
CA LEU A 90 10.58 0.93 15.09
C LEU A 90 11.06 -0.46 15.46
N ALA A 91 11.58 -0.66 16.66
CA ALA A 91 12.15 -1.93 17.09
C ALA A 91 11.16 -3.11 16.96
N PHE A 92 9.86 -2.84 17.07
CA PHE A 92 8.83 -3.87 16.92
C PHE A 92 8.76 -4.47 15.51
N LEU A 93 9.38 -3.84 14.51
CA LEU A 93 9.41 -4.35 13.13
C LEU A 93 10.54 -5.34 12.89
N ARG A 94 11.54 -5.41 13.76
CA ARG A 94 12.71 -6.29 13.54
C ARG A 94 12.34 -7.76 13.56
N GLU A 95 12.95 -8.48 12.66
CA GLU A 95 12.79 -9.92 12.51
C GLU A 95 14.15 -10.64 12.63
#